data_09b8c5cea1bf4c3cab35f8b22de26163
#
_entry.id   09b8c5cea1bf4c3cab35f8b22de26163
#
_cell.length_a   1.000
_cell.length_b   1.000
_cell.length_c   1.000
_cell.angle_alpha   90.00
_cell.angle_beta   90.00
_cell.angle_gamma   90.00
#
_symmetry.space_group_name_H-M   'P 1'
#
loop_
_entity.id
_entity.type
_entity.pdbx_description
1 polymer ?
#
loop_
_entity_poly.entity_id
_entity_poly.type
_entity_poly.pdbx_seq_one_letter_code
_entity_poly.pdbx_strand_id
1 'polypeptide(L)'
;MLFRSAFMDAKDNDLLEKVDFDAADELAPEYKDSDNYWFSKGVTVVGFIVNNDILKEKGLEAPKSWDDLTKEEYQGEVLMSNPAISGTNYAVVNALLQTKGEEEGWKYFEDLNKNVDYYSKRGSDPSTKTAAGEVGIGITYIDGTLDELKEQADVEVVYPTDGMPYVPEGVAAFANAENTEAAKAFIKWFFSDDENMKMLAEIDHKNTCLLVKPSIEGLELDFDQSKLMKEDLSLFGAERTTILDKWNTLMGDKGEE
;
A
#
# COMPACT_ATOMS: atom_id res chain seq x y z
N MET A 1 -10.08 1.16 -5.09
CA MET A 1 -9.15 2.25 -4.73
C MET A 1 -8.29 2.50 -5.96
N LEU A 2 -8.24 3.72 -6.47
CA LEU A 2 -7.36 4.08 -7.59
C LEU A 2 -6.09 4.70 -7.01
N PHE A 3 -4.93 4.28 -7.52
CA PHE A 3 -3.64 4.77 -7.08
C PHE A 3 -3.21 5.97 -7.94
N ARG A 4 -2.26 6.76 -7.44
CA ARG A 4 -1.74 7.97 -8.09
C ARG A 4 -1.45 7.77 -9.59
N SER A 5 -0.85 6.65 -9.99
CA SER A 5 -0.54 6.35 -11.38
C SER A 5 -1.78 6.30 -12.29
N ALA A 6 -2.88 5.72 -11.79
CA ALA A 6 -4.14 5.69 -12.53
C ALA A 6 -4.75 7.10 -12.69
N PHE A 7 -4.55 7.98 -11.71
CA PHE A 7 -5.01 9.37 -11.83
C PHE A 7 -4.12 10.21 -12.75
N MET A 8 -2.82 9.96 -12.78
CA MET A 8 -1.92 10.62 -13.75
C MET A 8 -2.28 10.23 -15.17
N ASP A 9 -2.43 8.93 -15.44
CA ASP A 9 -2.87 8.43 -16.75
C ASP A 9 -4.26 8.95 -17.13
N ALA A 10 -5.20 8.97 -16.19
CA ALA A 10 -6.53 9.53 -16.42
C ALA A 10 -6.50 11.03 -16.70
N LYS A 11 -5.62 11.81 -16.04
CA LYS A 11 -5.42 13.22 -16.33
C LYS A 11 -4.86 13.42 -17.75
N ASP A 12 -3.82 12.68 -18.11
CA ASP A 12 -3.17 12.76 -19.43
C ASP A 12 -4.10 12.36 -20.58
N ASN A 13 -5.15 11.60 -20.29
CA ASN A 13 -6.20 11.23 -21.24
C ASN A 13 -7.49 12.08 -21.12
N ASP A 14 -7.44 13.24 -20.46
CA ASP A 14 -8.58 14.16 -20.28
C ASP A 14 -9.81 13.49 -19.60
N LEU A 15 -9.59 12.50 -18.75
CA LEU A 15 -10.66 11.78 -18.04
C LEU A 15 -11.02 12.37 -16.68
N LEU A 16 -10.27 13.37 -16.20
CA LEU A 16 -10.49 14.02 -14.91
C LEU A 16 -10.92 15.46 -15.07
N GLU A 17 -11.65 15.93 -14.06
CA GLU A 17 -12.05 17.33 -13.91
C GLU A 17 -11.19 18.02 -12.86
N LYS A 18 -10.84 19.26 -13.12
CA LYS A 18 -10.18 20.13 -12.16
C LYS A 18 -11.13 20.51 -11.02
N VAL A 19 -10.63 20.46 -9.77
CA VAL A 19 -11.41 20.81 -8.58
C VAL A 19 -10.65 21.83 -7.75
N ASP A 20 -10.95 23.12 -7.94
CA ASP A 20 -10.32 24.19 -7.18
C ASP A 20 -11.12 24.52 -5.92
N PHE A 21 -10.44 24.60 -4.77
CA PHE A 21 -10.98 24.99 -3.46
C PHE A 21 -9.86 25.48 -2.55
N ASP A 22 -10.17 26.36 -1.60
CA ASP A 22 -9.18 27.08 -0.80
C ASP A 22 -8.29 26.15 0.04
N ALA A 23 -8.88 25.11 0.65
CA ALA A 23 -8.15 24.14 1.46
C ALA A 23 -7.20 23.23 0.64
N ALA A 24 -7.25 23.25 -0.70
CA ALA A 24 -6.30 22.49 -1.52
C ALA A 24 -4.84 22.91 -1.28
N ASP A 25 -4.61 24.16 -0.92
CA ASP A 25 -3.26 24.71 -0.66
C ASP A 25 -2.70 24.28 0.71
N GLU A 26 -3.55 23.75 1.60
CA GLU A 26 -3.16 23.20 2.89
C GLU A 26 -2.64 21.75 2.78
N LEU A 27 -2.91 21.09 1.64
CA LEU A 27 -2.48 19.71 1.40
C LEU A 27 -1.02 19.67 0.96
N ALA A 28 -0.27 18.72 1.48
CA ALA A 28 1.12 18.51 1.15
C ALA A 28 1.30 18.22 -0.36
N PRO A 29 2.24 18.90 -1.04
CA PRO A 29 2.35 18.87 -2.50
C PRO A 29 2.57 17.50 -3.11
N GLU A 30 3.23 16.61 -2.38
CA GLU A 30 3.51 15.23 -2.80
C GLU A 30 2.26 14.35 -2.85
N TYR A 31 1.18 14.78 -2.19
CA TYR A 31 -0.07 14.02 -2.06
C TYR A 31 -1.24 14.61 -2.85
N LYS A 32 -0.97 15.53 -3.76
CA LYS A 32 -1.98 16.05 -4.70
C LYS A 32 -1.40 16.30 -6.08
N ASP A 33 -2.28 16.47 -7.04
CA ASP A 33 -1.90 16.99 -8.37
C ASP A 33 -1.62 18.50 -8.31
N SER A 34 -0.57 18.96 -8.99
CA SER A 34 -0.20 20.39 -9.03
C SER A 34 -1.29 21.29 -9.65
N ASP A 35 -2.11 20.74 -10.52
CA ASP A 35 -3.20 21.44 -11.21
C ASP A 35 -4.59 21.09 -10.62
N ASN A 36 -4.65 20.39 -9.47
CA ASN A 36 -5.86 20.03 -8.73
C ASN A 36 -6.81 19.06 -9.46
N TYR A 37 -6.29 18.09 -10.20
CA TYR A 37 -7.11 17.04 -10.82
C TYR A 37 -7.34 15.84 -9.90
N TRP A 38 -6.46 15.58 -8.93
CA TRP A 38 -6.63 14.56 -7.91
C TRP A 38 -5.98 14.97 -6.58
N PHE A 39 -6.44 14.37 -5.50
CA PHE A 39 -6.00 14.61 -4.12
C PHE A 39 -5.88 13.27 -3.40
N SER A 40 -4.95 13.14 -2.46
CA SER A 40 -4.89 12.00 -1.57
C SER A 40 -5.68 12.27 -0.29
N LYS A 41 -6.38 11.25 0.20
CA LYS A 41 -7.07 11.31 1.50
C LYS A 41 -6.21 10.77 2.66
N GLY A 42 -5.15 10.08 2.34
CA GLY A 42 -4.21 9.41 3.22
C GLY A 42 -3.28 8.53 2.41
N VAL A 43 -2.53 7.69 3.08
CA VAL A 43 -1.68 6.68 2.43
C VAL A 43 -1.96 5.29 2.99
N THR A 44 -1.79 4.27 2.16
CA THR A 44 -1.73 2.89 2.61
C THR A 44 -0.28 2.50 2.78
N VAL A 45 0.11 2.14 3.98
CA VAL A 45 1.45 1.63 4.32
C VAL A 45 1.45 0.11 4.20
N VAL A 46 2.57 -0.47 3.77
CA VAL A 46 2.72 -1.92 3.63
C VAL A 46 3.76 -2.45 4.60
N GLY A 47 3.42 -3.55 5.24
CA GLY A 47 4.27 -4.27 6.17
C GLY A 47 3.90 -5.75 6.22
N PHE A 48 4.06 -6.36 7.37
CA PHE A 48 3.78 -7.78 7.55
C PHE A 48 2.69 -7.99 8.60
N ILE A 49 1.92 -9.05 8.42
CA ILE A 49 1.17 -9.70 9.49
C ILE A 49 1.80 -11.06 9.75
N VAL A 50 1.99 -11.43 11.01
CA VAL A 50 2.58 -12.70 11.40
C VAL A 50 1.63 -13.46 12.31
N ASN A 51 1.57 -14.79 12.16
CA ASN A 51 0.82 -15.69 13.03
C ASN A 51 1.76 -16.26 14.08
N ASN A 52 1.61 -15.82 15.34
CA ASN A 52 2.51 -16.16 16.43
C ASN A 52 2.45 -17.66 16.78
N ASP A 53 1.29 -18.30 16.63
CA ASP A 53 1.15 -19.73 16.90
C ASP A 53 1.96 -20.56 15.89
N ILE A 54 1.87 -20.24 14.59
CA ILE A 54 2.65 -20.91 13.54
C ILE A 54 4.13 -20.70 13.73
N LEU A 55 4.56 -19.42 13.93
CA LEU A 55 5.98 -19.14 14.11
C LEU A 55 6.55 -19.87 15.32
N LYS A 56 5.82 -19.91 16.44
CA LYS A 56 6.21 -20.64 17.63
C LYS A 56 6.27 -22.16 17.43
N GLU A 57 5.29 -22.73 16.75
CA GLU A 57 5.27 -24.17 16.43
C GLU A 57 6.48 -24.59 15.61
N LYS A 58 6.87 -23.73 14.66
CA LYS A 58 8.02 -23.96 13.77
C LYS A 58 9.36 -23.49 14.34
N GLY A 59 9.33 -22.85 15.51
CA GLY A 59 10.55 -22.30 16.14
C GLY A 59 11.16 -21.12 15.40
N LEU A 60 10.31 -20.35 14.71
CA LEU A 60 10.68 -19.17 13.93
C LEU A 60 10.49 -17.90 14.75
N GLU A 61 11.32 -16.90 14.50
CA GLU A 61 11.13 -15.54 15.00
C GLU A 61 10.32 -14.71 14.00
N ALA A 62 9.60 -13.68 14.47
CA ALA A 62 8.93 -12.73 13.57
C ALA A 62 9.98 -11.93 12.76
N PRO A 63 9.82 -11.80 11.43
CA PRO A 63 10.71 -10.98 10.61
C PRO A 63 10.58 -9.51 11.00
N LYS A 64 11.70 -8.76 10.96
CA LYS A 64 11.75 -7.33 11.31
C LYS A 64 12.07 -6.43 10.13
N SER A 65 12.49 -7.01 9.02
CA SER A 65 12.91 -6.30 7.81
C SER A 65 12.50 -7.07 6.56
N TRP A 66 12.53 -6.39 5.42
CA TRP A 66 12.33 -7.04 4.13
C TRP A 66 13.39 -8.12 3.88
N ASP A 67 14.65 -7.83 4.25
CA ASP A 67 15.75 -8.80 4.05
C ASP A 67 15.56 -10.07 4.89
N ASP A 68 14.92 -9.99 6.04
CA ASP A 68 14.60 -11.19 6.84
C ASP A 68 13.73 -12.18 6.08
N LEU A 69 12.78 -11.69 5.24
CA LEU A 69 11.86 -12.56 4.50
C LEU A 69 12.56 -13.48 3.48
N THR A 70 13.84 -13.23 3.16
CA THR A 70 14.61 -14.06 2.22
C THR A 70 15.38 -15.20 2.90
N LYS A 71 15.33 -15.29 4.25
CA LYS A 71 15.99 -16.37 4.99
C LYS A 71 15.33 -17.72 4.71
N GLU A 72 16.16 -18.76 4.53
CA GLU A 72 15.66 -20.13 4.22
C GLU A 72 14.70 -20.69 5.27
N GLU A 73 14.81 -20.22 6.51
CA GLU A 73 13.92 -20.66 7.61
C GLU A 73 12.45 -20.35 7.39
N TYR A 74 12.13 -19.36 6.52
CA TYR A 74 10.75 -18.98 6.16
C TYR A 74 10.22 -19.68 4.90
N GLN A 75 10.90 -20.71 4.41
CA GLN A 75 10.46 -21.43 3.21
C GLN A 75 9.04 -21.97 3.36
N GLY A 76 8.14 -21.58 2.45
CA GLY A 76 6.72 -21.93 2.46
C GLY A 76 5.87 -21.14 3.46
N GLU A 77 6.46 -20.20 4.22
CA GLU A 77 5.76 -19.44 5.25
C GLU A 77 5.40 -18.02 4.82
N VAL A 78 5.85 -17.56 3.67
CA VAL A 78 5.60 -16.19 3.20
C VAL A 78 4.52 -16.20 2.12
N LEU A 79 3.47 -15.39 2.32
CA LEU A 79 2.44 -15.15 1.32
C LEU A 79 2.43 -13.69 0.89
N MET A 80 2.42 -13.48 -0.42
CA MET A 80 2.30 -12.20 -1.08
C MET A 80 1.24 -12.30 -2.18
N SER A 81 0.46 -11.24 -2.41
CA SER A 81 -0.45 -11.21 -3.56
C SER A 81 0.32 -10.91 -4.85
N ASN A 82 -0.17 -11.44 -5.96
CA ASN A 82 0.41 -11.15 -7.26
C ASN A 82 0.39 -9.64 -7.56
N PRO A 83 1.54 -8.99 -7.81
CA PRO A 83 1.62 -7.55 -8.05
C PRO A 83 0.89 -7.08 -9.32
N ALA A 84 0.62 -7.99 -10.27
CA ALA A 84 -0.21 -7.65 -11.43
C ALA A 84 -1.68 -7.39 -11.05
N ILE A 85 -2.14 -7.99 -9.94
CA ILE A 85 -3.53 -7.93 -9.47
C ILE A 85 -3.65 -6.97 -8.28
N SER A 86 -2.71 -7.03 -7.33
CA SER A 86 -2.70 -6.20 -6.13
C SER A 86 -1.84 -4.95 -6.33
N GLY A 87 -2.48 -3.78 -6.35
CA GLY A 87 -1.75 -2.50 -6.41
C GLY A 87 -0.87 -2.26 -5.18
N THR A 88 -1.26 -2.74 -4.01
CA THR A 88 -0.47 -2.66 -2.78
C THR A 88 0.82 -3.48 -2.91
N ASN A 89 0.72 -4.72 -3.40
CA ASN A 89 1.91 -5.55 -3.59
C ASN A 89 2.75 -5.09 -4.80
N TYR A 90 2.13 -4.45 -5.80
CA TYR A 90 2.91 -3.75 -6.83
C TYR A 90 3.72 -2.59 -6.22
N ALA A 91 3.16 -1.85 -5.26
CA ALA A 91 3.90 -0.80 -4.56
C ALA A 91 5.13 -1.35 -3.83
N VAL A 92 5.03 -2.55 -3.22
CA VAL A 92 6.20 -3.21 -2.61
C VAL A 92 7.29 -3.46 -3.66
N VAL A 93 6.92 -4.00 -4.83
CA VAL A 93 7.89 -4.27 -5.90
C VAL A 93 8.53 -2.97 -6.37
N ASN A 94 7.73 -1.95 -6.67
CA ASN A 94 8.23 -0.65 -7.13
C ASN A 94 9.16 0.02 -6.09
N ALA A 95 8.77 0.06 -4.83
CA ALA A 95 9.53 0.69 -3.76
C ALA A 95 10.87 -0.01 -3.51
N LEU A 96 10.88 -1.34 -3.47
CA LEU A 96 12.11 -2.12 -3.24
C LEU A 96 13.07 -2.03 -4.43
N LEU A 97 12.56 -2.01 -5.66
CA LEU A 97 13.39 -1.79 -6.85
C LEU A 97 14.04 -0.41 -6.84
N GLN A 98 13.30 0.64 -6.46
CA GLN A 98 13.85 1.98 -6.36
C GLN A 98 14.85 2.13 -5.20
N THR A 99 14.57 1.51 -4.05
CA THR A 99 15.38 1.66 -2.83
C THR A 99 16.66 0.82 -2.90
N LYS A 100 16.57 -0.42 -3.37
CA LYS A 100 17.72 -1.34 -3.48
C LYS A 100 18.51 -1.14 -4.79
N GLY A 101 17.91 -0.48 -5.78
CA GLY A 101 18.38 -0.47 -7.16
C GLY A 101 17.90 -1.68 -7.94
N GLU A 102 17.88 -1.58 -9.27
CA GLU A 102 17.24 -2.57 -10.14
C GLU A 102 17.85 -3.97 -9.98
N GLU A 103 19.17 -4.10 -9.99
CA GLU A 103 19.87 -5.40 -9.94
C GLU A 103 19.64 -6.10 -8.60
N GLU A 104 19.93 -5.41 -7.49
CA GLU A 104 19.78 -5.96 -6.14
C GLU A 104 18.29 -6.15 -5.76
N GLY A 105 17.40 -5.29 -6.24
CA GLY A 105 15.97 -5.43 -6.02
C GLY A 105 15.38 -6.66 -6.71
N TRP A 106 15.77 -6.96 -7.95
CA TRP A 106 15.33 -8.18 -8.60
C TRP A 106 15.92 -9.44 -7.96
N LYS A 107 17.20 -9.38 -7.57
CA LYS A 107 17.81 -10.46 -6.82
C LYS A 107 17.07 -10.73 -5.49
N TYR A 108 16.69 -9.67 -4.78
CA TYR A 108 15.86 -9.80 -3.57
C TYR A 108 14.55 -10.56 -3.85
N PHE A 109 13.83 -10.22 -4.93
CA PHE A 109 12.58 -10.92 -5.27
C PHE A 109 12.80 -12.37 -5.72
N GLU A 110 13.90 -12.68 -6.40
CA GLU A 110 14.27 -14.07 -6.70
C GLU A 110 14.54 -14.86 -5.42
N ASP A 111 15.20 -14.25 -4.41
CA ASP A 111 15.45 -14.88 -3.13
C ASP A 111 14.15 -15.03 -2.32
N LEU A 112 13.31 -13.98 -2.26
CA LEU A 112 11.98 -14.04 -1.64
C LEU A 112 11.09 -15.12 -2.27
N ASN A 113 11.13 -15.26 -3.60
CA ASN A 113 10.36 -16.25 -4.34
C ASN A 113 10.63 -17.70 -3.89
N LYS A 114 11.78 -18.00 -3.29
CA LYS A 114 12.09 -19.32 -2.74
C LYS A 114 11.24 -19.65 -1.52
N ASN A 115 10.83 -18.61 -0.77
CA ASN A 115 10.05 -18.72 0.46
C ASN A 115 8.54 -18.59 0.23
N VAL A 116 8.11 -18.23 -0.99
CA VAL A 116 6.70 -18.09 -1.40
C VAL A 116 6.30 -19.32 -2.21
N ASP A 117 5.28 -20.06 -1.77
CA ASP A 117 4.79 -21.22 -2.51
C ASP A 117 3.93 -20.79 -3.70
N TYR A 118 3.08 -19.77 -3.53
CA TYR A 118 2.23 -19.20 -4.57
C TYR A 118 1.92 -17.72 -4.30
N TYR A 119 1.53 -16.98 -5.34
CA TYR A 119 1.07 -15.60 -5.24
C TYR A 119 -0.46 -15.55 -5.34
N SER A 120 -1.11 -15.00 -4.32
CA SER A 120 -2.57 -14.98 -4.25
C SER A 120 -3.22 -14.00 -5.24
N LYS A 121 -4.49 -14.22 -5.54
CA LYS A 121 -5.27 -13.42 -6.50
C LYS A 121 -6.01 -12.24 -5.89
N ARG A 122 -5.98 -12.07 -4.56
CA ARG A 122 -6.64 -10.96 -3.86
C ARG A 122 -5.68 -10.25 -2.93
N GLY A 123 -5.77 -8.92 -2.88
CA GLY A 123 -4.92 -8.09 -2.01
C GLY A 123 -5.07 -8.37 -0.52
N SER A 124 -6.22 -8.90 -0.08
CA SER A 124 -6.50 -9.26 1.32
C SER A 124 -6.09 -10.69 1.70
N ASP A 125 -5.79 -11.57 0.72
CA ASP A 125 -5.47 -12.97 1.04
C ASP A 125 -4.26 -13.12 1.97
N PRO A 126 -3.15 -12.34 1.83
CA PRO A 126 -2.03 -12.48 2.73
C PRO A 126 -2.42 -12.28 4.19
N SER A 127 -3.26 -11.29 4.51
CA SER A 127 -3.69 -11.06 5.89
C SER A 127 -4.70 -12.12 6.37
N THR A 128 -5.71 -12.43 5.56
CA THR A 128 -6.76 -13.36 5.97
C THR A 128 -6.24 -14.80 6.09
N LYS A 129 -5.36 -15.24 5.19
CA LYS A 129 -4.77 -16.58 5.22
C LYS A 129 -3.75 -16.74 6.35
N THR A 130 -2.98 -15.69 6.65
CA THR A 130 -2.10 -15.70 7.83
C THR A 130 -2.92 -15.80 9.12
N ALA A 131 -3.99 -15.02 9.26
CA ALA A 131 -4.87 -15.13 10.42
C ALA A 131 -5.57 -16.49 10.50
N ALA A 132 -5.93 -17.08 9.37
CA ALA A 132 -6.51 -18.43 9.31
C ALA A 132 -5.51 -19.57 9.62
N GLY A 133 -4.22 -19.28 9.72
CA GLY A 133 -3.18 -20.25 10.01
C GLY A 133 -2.75 -21.08 8.79
N GLU A 134 -2.94 -20.58 7.58
CA GLU A 134 -2.46 -21.25 6.36
C GLU A 134 -0.97 -20.99 6.11
N VAL A 135 -0.46 -19.81 6.50
CA VAL A 135 0.93 -19.42 6.41
C VAL A 135 1.34 -18.61 7.64
N GLY A 136 2.64 -18.56 7.94
CA GLY A 136 3.17 -17.84 9.09
C GLY A 136 3.27 -16.33 8.90
N ILE A 137 3.46 -15.84 7.66
CA ILE A 137 3.80 -14.45 7.36
C ILE A 137 3.04 -13.98 6.11
N GLY A 138 2.31 -12.88 6.21
CA GLY A 138 1.63 -12.23 5.10
C GLY A 138 2.20 -10.83 4.81
N ILE A 139 2.56 -10.55 3.57
CA ILE A 139 2.89 -9.19 3.11
C ILE A 139 1.59 -8.48 2.76
N THR A 140 1.21 -7.48 3.54
CA THR A 140 -0.12 -6.86 3.43
C THR A 140 -0.09 -5.36 3.70
N TYR A 141 -1.17 -4.68 3.35
CA TYR A 141 -1.43 -3.31 3.78
C TYR A 141 -1.80 -3.28 5.27
N ILE A 142 -1.45 -2.17 5.92
CA ILE A 142 -1.73 -1.95 7.33
C ILE A 142 -2.87 -0.94 7.46
N ASP A 143 -4.01 -1.41 7.97
CA ASP A 143 -5.19 -0.62 8.29
C ASP A 143 -6.04 -1.32 9.37
N GLY A 144 -7.21 -0.76 9.69
CA GLY A 144 -8.09 -1.27 10.73
C GLY A 144 -8.63 -2.68 10.51
N THR A 145 -8.59 -3.21 9.28
CA THR A 145 -9.00 -4.60 9.04
C THR A 145 -8.10 -5.61 9.76
N LEU A 146 -6.84 -5.24 10.03
CA LEU A 146 -5.91 -6.09 10.78
C LEU A 146 -6.27 -6.17 12.27
N ASP A 147 -6.93 -5.14 12.83
CA ASP A 147 -7.38 -5.16 14.21
C ASP A 147 -8.50 -6.18 14.41
N GLU A 148 -9.40 -6.31 13.44
CA GLU A 148 -10.42 -7.36 13.45
C GLU A 148 -9.81 -8.77 13.40
N LEU A 149 -8.69 -8.94 12.68
CA LEU A 149 -7.99 -10.23 12.62
C LEU A 149 -7.27 -10.55 13.93
N LYS A 150 -6.73 -9.54 14.64
CA LYS A 150 -6.14 -9.72 16.00
C LYS A 150 -7.15 -10.17 17.04
N GLU A 151 -8.44 -9.83 16.86
CA GLU A 151 -9.51 -10.33 17.73
C GLU A 151 -9.83 -11.83 17.50
N GLN A 152 -9.48 -12.37 16.33
CA GLN A 152 -9.84 -13.72 15.89
C GLN A 152 -8.68 -14.72 16.02
N ALA A 153 -7.43 -14.26 15.96
CA ALA A 153 -6.22 -15.08 15.96
C ALA A 153 -5.05 -14.37 16.66
N ASP A 154 -4.09 -15.16 17.15
CA ASP A 154 -2.85 -14.62 17.71
C ASP A 154 -1.92 -14.14 16.56
N VAL A 155 -2.26 -12.97 16.04
CA VAL A 155 -1.49 -12.32 14.98
C VAL A 155 -0.93 -10.97 15.41
N GLU A 156 0.24 -10.62 14.88
CA GLU A 156 0.94 -9.36 15.13
C GLU A 156 1.20 -8.62 13.82
N VAL A 157 1.11 -7.29 13.86
CA VAL A 157 1.47 -6.40 12.74
C VAL A 157 2.91 -5.95 12.93
N VAL A 158 3.71 -6.12 11.90
CA VAL A 158 5.13 -5.73 11.88
C VAL A 158 5.35 -4.62 10.88
N TYR A 159 5.85 -3.49 11.36
CA TYR A 159 6.35 -2.40 10.53
C TYR A 159 7.84 -2.64 10.21
N PRO A 160 8.21 -2.87 8.94
CA PRO A 160 9.60 -3.17 8.59
C PRO A 160 10.57 -2.06 8.99
N THR A 161 11.70 -2.44 9.63
CA THR A 161 12.68 -1.49 10.16
C THR A 161 13.56 -0.85 9.10
N ASP A 162 13.68 -1.49 7.93
CA ASP A 162 14.45 -1.06 6.77
C ASP A 162 13.65 -0.24 5.75
N GLY A 163 12.40 0.07 6.08
CA GLY A 163 11.55 0.99 5.36
C GLY A 163 10.19 0.41 5.02
N MET A 164 9.22 1.30 4.87
CA MET A 164 7.82 0.94 4.57
C MET A 164 7.42 1.45 3.18
N PRO A 165 7.14 0.56 2.22
CA PRO A 165 6.44 0.94 1.00
C PRO A 165 5.09 1.57 1.32
N TYR A 166 4.66 2.54 0.53
CA TYR A 166 3.36 3.16 0.71
C TYR A 166 2.71 3.56 -0.60
N VAL A 167 1.41 3.74 -0.59
CA VAL A 167 0.64 4.19 -1.74
C VAL A 167 -0.30 5.32 -1.34
N PRO A 168 -0.24 6.49 -1.98
CA PRO A 168 -1.24 7.53 -1.79
C PRO A 168 -2.62 7.06 -2.24
N GLU A 169 -3.63 7.25 -1.40
CA GLU A 169 -5.03 6.89 -1.65
C GLU A 169 -5.75 8.07 -2.29
N GLY A 170 -5.82 8.06 -3.60
CA GLY A 170 -6.34 9.18 -4.35
C GLY A 170 -7.86 9.22 -4.48
N VAL A 171 -8.39 10.45 -4.65
CA VAL A 171 -9.74 10.77 -5.06
C VAL A 171 -9.71 11.82 -6.17
N ALA A 172 -10.59 11.66 -7.17
CA ALA A 172 -10.73 12.58 -8.29
C ALA A 172 -12.18 12.63 -8.80
N ALA A 173 -12.54 13.70 -9.49
CA ALA A 173 -13.80 13.78 -10.21
C ALA A 173 -13.58 13.38 -11.68
N PHE A 174 -14.34 12.42 -12.18
CA PHE A 174 -14.24 12.02 -13.59
C PHE A 174 -14.96 13.03 -14.49
N ALA A 175 -14.31 13.37 -15.61
CA ALA A 175 -14.90 14.15 -16.67
C ALA A 175 -16.08 13.39 -17.32
N ASN A 176 -17.10 14.13 -17.73
CA ASN A 176 -18.28 13.59 -18.42
C ASN A 176 -19.05 12.49 -17.64
N ALA A 177 -18.84 12.35 -16.32
CA ALA A 177 -19.69 11.51 -15.48
C ALA A 177 -21.06 12.17 -15.27
N GLU A 178 -22.11 11.38 -15.09
CA GLU A 178 -23.48 11.88 -14.89
C GLU A 178 -23.60 12.87 -13.72
N ASN A 179 -22.78 12.68 -12.67
CA ASN A 179 -22.81 13.46 -11.44
C ASN A 179 -21.49 14.18 -11.13
N THR A 180 -20.77 14.66 -12.13
CA THR A 180 -19.46 15.32 -11.99
C THR A 180 -19.49 16.48 -10.99
N GLU A 181 -20.50 17.34 -11.03
CA GLU A 181 -20.62 18.47 -10.11
C GLU A 181 -20.87 18.04 -8.66
N ALA A 182 -21.59 16.94 -8.45
CA ALA A 182 -21.75 16.36 -7.11
C ALA A 182 -20.44 15.76 -6.60
N ALA A 183 -19.64 15.10 -7.47
CA ALA A 183 -18.32 14.60 -7.12
C ALA A 183 -17.37 15.74 -6.74
N LYS A 184 -17.33 16.82 -7.49
CA LYS A 184 -16.54 18.02 -7.15
C LYS A 184 -16.99 18.63 -5.82
N ALA A 185 -18.31 18.73 -5.57
CA ALA A 185 -18.84 19.24 -4.33
C ALA A 185 -18.45 18.36 -3.13
N PHE A 186 -18.47 17.03 -3.30
CA PHE A 186 -18.03 16.08 -2.28
C PHE A 186 -16.54 16.24 -1.95
N ILE A 187 -15.66 16.34 -2.96
CA ILE A 187 -14.22 16.54 -2.78
C ILE A 187 -13.97 17.82 -2.01
N LYS A 188 -14.60 18.94 -2.40
CA LYS A 188 -14.49 20.23 -1.69
C LYS A 188 -14.93 20.12 -0.25
N TRP A 189 -16.09 19.53 0.00
CA TRP A 189 -16.62 19.33 1.35
C TRP A 189 -15.67 18.49 2.20
N PHE A 190 -15.15 17.39 1.66
CA PHE A 190 -14.30 16.45 2.40
C PHE A 190 -13.00 17.11 2.90
N PHE A 191 -12.32 17.88 2.05
CA PHE A 191 -11.05 18.50 2.41
C PHE A 191 -11.16 19.86 3.09
N SER A 192 -12.35 20.50 3.07
CA SER A 192 -12.55 21.84 3.65
C SER A 192 -12.73 21.83 5.18
N ASP A 193 -12.95 20.68 5.79
CA ASP A 193 -13.12 20.54 7.23
C ASP A 193 -12.27 19.35 7.73
N ASP A 194 -11.40 19.63 8.69
CA ASP A 194 -10.52 18.62 9.31
C ASP A 194 -11.32 17.49 9.97
N GLU A 195 -12.51 17.77 10.49
CA GLU A 195 -13.37 16.77 11.12
C GLU A 195 -13.84 15.69 10.12
N ASN A 196 -13.99 16.01 8.84
CA ASN A 196 -14.30 15.00 7.82
C ASN A 196 -13.14 14.03 7.60
N MET A 197 -11.91 14.54 7.61
CA MET A 197 -10.70 13.70 7.47
C MET A 197 -10.46 12.88 8.74
N LYS A 198 -10.69 13.44 9.92
CA LYS A 198 -10.63 12.73 11.21
C LYS A 198 -11.66 11.61 11.29
N MET A 199 -12.90 11.88 10.87
CA MET A 199 -13.95 10.86 10.85
C MET A 199 -13.55 9.66 9.96
N LEU A 200 -12.96 9.92 8.80
CA LEU A 200 -12.46 8.84 7.94
C LEU A 200 -11.30 8.10 8.60
N ALA A 201 -10.36 8.80 9.23
CA ALA A 201 -9.26 8.20 9.97
C ALA A 201 -9.75 7.27 11.09
N GLU A 202 -10.80 7.68 11.82
CA GLU A 202 -11.45 6.87 12.85
C GLU A 202 -12.09 5.60 12.26
N ILE A 203 -12.79 5.71 11.12
CA ILE A 203 -13.46 4.57 10.44
C ILE A 203 -12.41 3.60 9.84
N ASP A 204 -11.36 4.13 9.22
CA ASP A 204 -10.30 3.35 8.58
C ASP A 204 -9.27 2.83 9.61
N HIS A 205 -9.35 3.26 10.88
CA HIS A 205 -8.38 3.00 11.96
C HIS A 205 -6.94 3.30 11.52
N LYS A 206 -6.73 4.40 10.78
CA LYS A 206 -5.41 4.85 10.36
C LYS A 206 -5.35 6.37 10.22
N ASN A 207 -4.34 6.96 10.84
CA ASN A 207 -4.18 8.41 10.92
C ASN A 207 -3.32 9.00 9.77
N THR A 208 -3.23 8.30 8.64
CA THR A 208 -2.34 8.68 7.53
C THR A 208 -2.78 9.94 6.77
N CYS A 209 -3.98 10.46 7.05
CA CYS A 209 -4.39 11.79 6.61
C CYS A 209 -3.47 12.90 7.13
N LEU A 210 -2.76 12.69 8.26
CA LEU A 210 -1.74 13.60 8.77
C LEU A 210 -0.55 13.81 7.82
N LEU A 211 -0.23 12.84 6.97
CA LEU A 211 0.79 13.00 5.94
C LEU A 211 0.30 13.93 4.83
N VAL A 212 -0.99 13.88 4.54
CA VAL A 212 -1.62 14.67 3.47
C VAL A 212 -1.91 16.10 3.93
N LYS A 213 -2.43 16.27 5.15
CA LYS A 213 -2.74 17.58 5.76
C LYS A 213 -2.13 17.64 7.16
N PRO A 214 -0.84 18.03 7.27
CA PRO A 214 -0.11 18.04 8.55
C PRO A 214 -0.64 19.02 9.60
N SER A 215 -1.53 19.94 9.21
CA SER A 215 -2.17 20.90 10.12
C SER A 215 -3.29 20.31 10.97
N ILE A 216 -3.77 19.09 10.70
CA ILE A 216 -4.82 18.44 11.49
C ILE A 216 -4.32 18.18 12.91
N GLU A 217 -5.03 18.73 13.91
CA GLU A 217 -4.70 18.55 15.31
C GLU A 217 -5.45 17.36 15.94
N GLY A 218 -4.89 16.77 16.98
CA GLY A 218 -5.55 15.74 17.79
C GLY A 218 -5.45 14.31 17.25
N LEU A 219 -4.65 14.09 16.21
CA LEU A 219 -4.26 12.76 15.71
C LEU A 219 -2.77 12.56 15.86
N GLU A 220 -2.34 11.33 15.94
CA GLU A 220 -0.93 10.91 15.92
C GLU A 220 -0.77 9.74 14.94
N LEU A 221 0.37 9.67 14.26
CA LEU A 221 0.69 8.52 13.40
C LEU A 221 1.08 7.32 14.27
N ASP A 222 0.59 6.15 13.88
CA ASP A 222 0.89 4.87 14.57
C ASP A 222 2.30 4.33 14.25
N PHE A 223 3.04 5.03 13.38
CA PHE A 223 4.38 4.65 12.93
C PHE A 223 5.28 5.88 12.73
N ASP A 224 6.58 5.64 12.70
CA ASP A 224 7.58 6.66 12.37
C ASP A 224 7.57 6.96 10.87
N GLN A 225 7.06 8.14 10.48
CA GLN A 225 7.00 8.57 9.08
C GLN A 225 8.37 8.65 8.40
N SER A 226 9.47 8.78 9.16
CA SER A 226 10.82 8.78 8.59
C SER A 226 11.22 7.44 8.00
N LYS A 227 10.45 6.38 8.30
CA LYS A 227 10.59 5.03 7.77
C LYS A 227 9.83 4.80 6.47
N LEU A 228 9.01 5.75 6.01
CA LEU A 228 8.44 5.65 4.67
C LEU A 228 9.56 5.64 3.62
N MET A 229 9.51 4.70 2.69
CA MET A 229 10.50 4.60 1.63
C MET A 229 10.46 5.82 0.74
N LYS A 230 11.63 6.38 0.43
CA LYS A 230 11.73 7.50 -0.52
C LYS A 230 11.66 6.96 -1.93
N GLU A 231 10.52 7.10 -2.56
CA GLU A 231 10.28 6.64 -3.91
C GLU A 231 9.76 7.76 -4.81
N ASP A 232 10.15 7.73 -6.07
CA ASP A 232 9.55 8.56 -7.09
C ASP A 232 8.22 7.93 -7.53
N LEU A 233 7.15 8.45 -6.98
CA LEU A 233 5.80 7.96 -7.26
C LEU A 233 5.37 8.20 -8.72
N SER A 234 6.09 9.03 -9.51
CA SER A 234 5.80 9.20 -10.94
C SER A 234 6.17 7.96 -11.76
N LEU A 235 7.17 7.19 -11.29
CA LEU A 235 7.59 5.94 -11.93
C LEU A 235 6.60 4.80 -11.69
N PHE A 236 5.74 4.91 -10.69
CA PHE A 236 4.77 3.88 -10.32
C PHE A 236 3.87 3.46 -11.50
N GLY A 237 3.47 4.39 -12.35
CA GLY A 237 2.71 4.12 -13.58
C GLY A 237 3.60 3.86 -14.79
N ALA A 238 4.58 4.72 -15.00
CA ALA A 238 5.44 4.70 -16.19
C ALA A 238 6.21 3.37 -16.35
N GLU A 239 6.69 2.81 -15.25
CA GLU A 239 7.47 1.55 -15.24
C GLU A 239 6.61 0.29 -15.08
N ARG A 240 5.29 0.43 -14.86
CA ARG A 240 4.43 -0.69 -14.46
C ARG A 240 4.49 -1.88 -15.40
N THR A 241 4.36 -1.66 -16.71
CA THR A 241 4.36 -2.74 -17.69
C THR A 241 5.70 -3.47 -17.70
N THR A 242 6.81 -2.73 -17.72
CA THR A 242 8.17 -3.28 -17.73
C THR A 242 8.44 -4.11 -16.47
N ILE A 243 8.05 -3.60 -15.30
CA ILE A 243 8.22 -4.29 -14.01
C ILE A 243 7.39 -5.58 -13.98
N LEU A 244 6.13 -5.55 -14.41
CA LEU A 244 5.25 -6.72 -14.38
C LEU A 244 5.66 -7.79 -15.40
N ASP A 245 6.15 -7.42 -16.58
CA ASP A 245 6.68 -8.37 -17.56
C ASP A 245 7.93 -9.07 -17.02
N LYS A 246 8.82 -8.32 -16.36
CA LYS A 246 10.02 -8.89 -15.74
C LYS A 246 9.66 -9.74 -14.53
N TRP A 247 8.70 -9.32 -13.69
CA TRP A 247 8.15 -10.13 -12.61
C TRP A 247 7.66 -11.48 -13.10
N ASN A 248 6.78 -11.51 -14.10
CA ASN A 248 6.23 -12.74 -14.66
C ASN A 248 7.32 -13.66 -15.22
N THR A 249 8.38 -13.07 -15.80
CA THR A 249 9.51 -13.83 -16.33
C THR A 249 10.35 -14.48 -15.22
N LEU A 250 10.62 -13.77 -14.13
CA LEU A 250 11.52 -14.21 -13.07
C LEU A 250 10.82 -15.09 -12.02
N MET A 251 9.58 -14.76 -11.65
CA MET A 251 8.88 -15.45 -10.56
C MET A 251 8.22 -16.75 -10.99
N GLY A 252 8.10 -16.99 -12.29
CA GLY A 252 7.49 -18.19 -12.86
C GLY A 252 5.98 -18.26 -12.63
N ASP A 253 5.41 -19.45 -12.88
CA ASP A 253 3.97 -19.71 -12.76
C ASP A 253 3.66 -20.22 -11.34
N LYS A 254 3.78 -19.34 -10.34
CA LYS A 254 3.36 -19.60 -8.96
C LYS A 254 1.98 -18.97 -8.65
N GLY A 255 1.12 -18.90 -9.63
CA GLY A 255 -0.26 -18.46 -9.44
C GLY A 255 -1.04 -19.47 -8.61
N GLU A 256 -1.97 -19.00 -7.78
CA GLU A 256 -2.98 -19.85 -7.13
C GLU A 256 -3.86 -20.50 -8.22
N GLU A 257 -4.07 -21.83 -8.17
CA GLU A 257 -4.96 -22.57 -9.06
C GLU A 257 -6.44 -22.18 -8.90
#